data_5aff3653c550418e3d3e1f654b4e7e2f
#
_entry.id   5aff3653c550418e3d3e1f654b4e7e2f
#
_cell.length_a   1.000
_cell.length_b   1.000
_cell.length_c   1.000
_cell.angle_alpha   90.00
_cell.angle_beta   90.00
_cell.angle_gamma   90.00
#
_symmetry.space_group_name_H-M   'P 1'
#
loop_
_entity.id
_entity.type
_entity.pdbx_description
1 polymer ?
#
loop_
_entity_poly.entity_id
_entity_poly.type
_entity_poly.pdbx_seq_one_letter_code
_entity_poly.pdbx_strand_id
1 'polypeptide(L)'
;SYQGGHVEYFTYIRQLLDQSGRNYVRIFGGGGGTITPVEIRELHDVGITRIYSPDDGRTLGLVGMIDDLMERCKDLDLLESEMLEELDGAINPENHGAIARLITLAENGESSTFEDILNKCRTQDRGHKVPVVGITGTGGAGKSSLLDELMLRIMRDDPDLKVAFLCTDPTRKRTG
;
A
#
# COMPACT_ATOMS: atom_id res chain seq x y z
N SER A 1 1.54 22.69 3.60
CA SER A 1 1.04 23.34 4.82
C SER A 1 0.88 24.85 4.60
N TYR A 2 -0.18 25.45 5.13
CA TYR A 2 -0.48 26.88 4.96
C TYR A 2 -0.55 27.65 6.28
N GLN A 3 -0.34 27.00 7.42
CA GLN A 3 -0.62 27.57 8.75
C GLN A 3 0.54 27.45 9.74
N GLY A 4 1.76 27.42 9.37
CA GLY A 4 2.87 27.19 10.29
C GLY A 4 2.82 25.79 10.94
N GLY A 5 3.78 25.49 11.83
CA GLY A 5 3.89 24.16 12.46
C GLY A 5 4.26 23.03 11.49
N HIS A 6 4.70 23.38 10.28
CA HIS A 6 5.00 22.41 9.24
C HIS A 6 6.32 21.69 9.51
N VAL A 7 7.29 22.33 10.16
CA VAL A 7 8.54 21.66 10.54
C VAL A 7 8.24 20.53 11.52
N GLU A 8 7.50 20.83 12.58
CA GLU A 8 7.09 19.86 13.59
C GLU A 8 6.24 18.74 12.99
N TYR A 9 5.30 19.08 12.10
CA TYR A 9 4.41 18.12 11.46
C TYR A 9 5.16 17.13 10.57
N PHE A 10 6.01 17.61 9.67
CA PHE A 10 6.79 16.75 8.78
C PHE A 10 7.81 15.92 9.55
N THR A 11 8.47 16.53 10.56
CA THR A 11 9.38 15.81 11.45
C THR A 11 8.67 14.69 12.18
N TYR A 12 7.47 14.93 12.68
CA TYR A 12 6.65 13.92 13.34
C TYR A 12 6.28 12.77 12.40
N ILE A 13 5.87 13.07 11.17
CA ILE A 13 5.61 12.02 10.16
C ILE A 13 6.86 11.17 9.93
N ARG A 14 8.04 11.79 9.76
CA ARG A 14 9.29 11.06 9.56
C ARG A 14 9.59 10.14 10.73
N GLN A 15 9.47 10.64 11.96
CA GLN A 15 9.67 9.86 13.17
C GLN A 15 8.71 8.65 13.28
N LEU A 16 7.43 8.82 12.93
CA LEU A 16 6.46 7.72 12.92
C LEU A 16 6.83 6.64 11.91
N LEU A 17 7.27 7.04 10.72
CA LEU A 17 7.70 6.10 9.69
C LEU A 17 8.97 5.34 10.13
N ASP A 18 9.93 6.03 10.74
CA ASP A 18 11.15 5.42 11.24
C ASP A 18 10.87 4.42 12.37
N GLN A 19 10.02 4.80 13.34
CA GLN A 19 9.58 3.92 14.42
C GLN A 19 8.81 2.69 13.92
N SER A 20 8.17 2.80 12.76
CA SER A 20 7.45 1.71 12.11
C SER A 20 8.34 0.86 11.19
N GLY A 21 9.67 1.09 11.16
CA GLY A 21 10.60 0.41 10.26
C GLY A 21 10.41 0.79 8.78
N ARG A 22 9.78 1.93 8.51
CA ARG A 22 9.45 2.39 7.15
C ARG A 22 10.30 3.60 6.73
N ASN A 23 11.58 3.57 7.05
CA ASN A 23 12.55 4.62 6.73
C ASN A 23 12.75 4.82 5.22
N TYR A 24 12.45 3.81 4.41
CA TYR A 24 12.51 3.87 2.95
C TYR A 24 11.42 4.76 2.31
N VAL A 25 10.34 5.09 3.03
CA VAL A 25 9.25 5.91 2.50
C VAL A 25 9.74 7.32 2.24
N ARG A 26 9.60 7.78 1.00
CA ARG A 26 9.95 9.13 0.56
C ARG A 26 8.82 10.09 0.90
N ILE A 27 9.17 11.24 1.48
CA ILE A 27 8.20 12.28 1.86
C ILE A 27 8.40 13.50 0.98
N PHE A 28 7.34 13.89 0.30
CA PHE A 28 7.30 15.08 -0.53
C PHE A 28 6.26 16.06 0.01
N GLY A 29 6.52 17.34 -0.12
CA GLY A 29 5.59 18.34 0.38
C GLY A 29 5.71 19.67 -0.35
N GLY A 30 4.81 20.56 -0.01
CA GLY A 30 4.81 21.94 -0.47
C GLY A 30 3.93 22.79 0.44
N GLY A 31 4.06 24.10 0.39
CA GLY A 31 3.34 24.98 1.30
C GLY A 31 2.96 26.34 0.69
N GLY A 32 2.94 26.46 -0.64
CA GLY A 32 2.52 27.70 -1.32
C GLY A 32 3.30 28.94 -0.92
N GLY A 33 4.56 28.79 -0.46
CA GLY A 33 5.41 29.89 -0.01
C GLY A 33 5.35 30.19 1.49
N THR A 34 4.57 29.43 2.28
CA THR A 34 4.55 29.58 3.75
C THR A 34 5.73 28.89 4.42
N ILE A 35 6.36 27.92 3.75
CA ILE A 35 7.57 27.25 4.22
C ILE A 35 8.77 28.05 3.71
N THR A 36 9.53 28.62 4.62
CA THR A 36 10.69 29.45 4.29
C THR A 36 11.87 28.62 3.77
N PRO A 37 12.81 29.20 3.01
CA PRO A 37 14.02 28.49 2.58
C PRO A 37 14.87 27.92 3.72
N VAL A 38 14.83 28.52 4.91
CA VAL A 38 15.52 28.00 6.10
C VAL A 38 14.85 26.72 6.57
N GLU A 39 13.54 26.74 6.72
CA GLU A 39 12.74 25.58 7.13
C GLU A 39 12.79 24.44 6.10
N ILE A 40 12.87 24.76 4.80
CA ILE A 40 13.06 23.73 3.77
C ILE A 40 14.39 22.98 3.98
N ARG A 41 15.48 23.70 4.29
CA ARG A 41 16.76 23.06 4.59
C ARG A 41 16.68 22.19 5.84
N GLU A 42 16.11 22.73 6.92
CA GLU A 42 15.88 21.99 8.16
C GLU A 42 15.07 20.69 7.94
N LEU A 43 14.01 20.75 7.13
CA LEU A 43 13.21 19.61 6.75
C LEU A 43 14.00 18.56 5.95
N HIS A 44 14.85 19.00 5.03
CA HIS A 44 15.73 18.08 4.31
C HIS A 44 16.73 17.41 5.25
N ASP A 45 17.29 18.13 6.22
CA ASP A 45 18.25 17.60 7.20
C ASP A 45 17.62 16.53 8.11
N VAL A 46 16.33 16.62 8.40
CA VAL A 46 15.57 15.58 9.15
C VAL A 46 15.05 14.44 8.30
N GLY A 47 15.38 14.41 7.00
CA GLY A 47 15.05 13.28 6.11
C GLY A 47 13.76 13.43 5.30
N ILE A 48 13.22 14.64 5.16
CA ILE A 48 12.18 14.92 4.18
C ILE A 48 12.81 14.98 2.79
N THR A 49 12.30 14.20 1.86
CA THR A 49 12.93 14.00 0.54
C THR A 49 12.96 15.27 -0.28
N ARG A 50 11.85 16.01 -0.32
CA ARG A 50 11.72 17.26 -1.08
C ARG A 50 10.55 18.09 -0.59
N ILE A 51 10.80 19.38 -0.40
CA ILE A 51 9.76 20.40 -0.25
C ILE A 51 9.81 21.30 -1.48
N TYR A 52 8.73 21.34 -2.24
CA TYR A 52 8.61 22.21 -3.42
C TYR A 52 8.19 23.61 -3.00
N SER A 53 9.02 24.57 -3.34
CA SER A 53 8.75 26.00 -3.18
C SER A 53 7.94 26.55 -4.36
N PRO A 54 7.36 27.76 -4.27
CA PRO A 54 6.76 28.44 -5.40
C PRO A 54 7.75 28.71 -6.55
N ASP A 55 9.03 28.88 -6.24
CA ASP A 55 10.08 29.05 -7.25
C ASP A 55 10.35 27.76 -8.02
N ASP A 56 10.30 26.61 -7.35
CA ASP A 56 10.34 25.30 -8.02
C ASP A 56 9.17 25.19 -9.01
N GLY A 57 7.97 25.60 -8.61
CA GLY A 57 6.80 25.60 -9.48
C GLY A 57 6.94 26.50 -10.72
N ARG A 58 7.61 27.66 -10.59
CA ARG A 58 7.88 28.57 -11.72
C ARG A 58 8.97 28.03 -12.64
N THR A 59 10.01 27.41 -12.07
CA THR A 59 11.19 26.96 -12.80
C THR A 59 10.96 25.62 -13.49
N LEU A 60 10.42 24.66 -12.77
CA LEU A 60 10.20 23.28 -13.22
C LEU A 60 8.84 23.11 -13.92
N GLY A 61 7.85 23.90 -13.54
CA GLY A 61 6.46 23.66 -13.91
C GLY A 61 5.92 22.38 -13.30
N LEU A 62 4.66 22.07 -13.58
CA LEU A 62 4.01 20.87 -13.03
C LEU A 62 4.69 19.58 -13.51
N VAL A 63 4.99 19.50 -14.80
CA VAL A 63 5.63 18.31 -15.39
C VAL A 63 7.00 18.08 -14.79
N GLY A 64 7.86 19.10 -14.73
CA GLY A 64 9.19 18.97 -14.17
C GLY A 64 9.20 18.64 -12.67
N MET A 65 8.19 19.06 -11.89
CA MET A 65 8.06 18.63 -10.50
C MET A 65 7.67 17.14 -10.39
N ILE A 66 6.82 16.65 -11.30
CA ILE A 66 6.48 15.23 -11.36
C ILE A 66 7.70 14.41 -11.76
N ASP A 67 8.46 14.86 -12.77
CA ASP A 67 9.69 14.19 -13.20
C ASP A 67 10.73 14.12 -12.08
N ASP A 68 10.93 15.21 -11.31
CA ASP A 68 11.84 15.25 -10.15
C ASP A 68 11.37 14.26 -9.05
N LEU A 69 10.05 14.18 -8.81
CA LEU A 69 9.49 13.22 -7.86
C LEU A 69 9.74 11.78 -8.32
N MET A 70 9.47 11.48 -9.58
CA MET A 70 9.68 10.15 -10.16
C MET A 70 11.16 9.75 -10.11
N GLU A 71 12.07 10.65 -10.47
CA GLU A 71 13.52 10.42 -10.43
C GLU A 71 14.01 10.10 -9.01
N ARG A 72 13.46 10.77 -7.99
CA ARG A 72 13.80 10.52 -6.58
C ARG A 72 13.22 9.23 -6.01
N CYS A 73 12.30 8.60 -6.72
CA CYS A 73 11.68 7.34 -6.31
C CYS A 73 12.16 6.14 -7.13
N LYS A 74 12.92 6.35 -8.20
CA LYS A 74 13.25 5.27 -9.14
C LYS A 74 14.20 4.22 -8.57
N ASP A 75 14.96 4.56 -7.53
CA ASP A 75 15.85 3.66 -6.80
C ASP A 75 15.14 2.85 -5.70
N LEU A 76 13.84 3.08 -5.52
CA LEU A 76 13.01 2.33 -4.58
C LEU A 76 12.46 1.07 -5.26
N ASP A 77 13.13 -0.05 -5.07
CA ASP A 77 12.54 -1.36 -5.40
C ASP A 77 11.88 -1.95 -4.15
N LEU A 78 10.56 -1.84 -4.05
CA LEU A 78 9.77 -2.38 -2.95
C LEU A 78 9.58 -3.90 -3.06
N LEU A 79 10.09 -4.52 -4.13
CA LEU A 79 10.02 -5.95 -4.41
C LEU A 79 11.38 -6.63 -4.28
N GLU A 80 12.42 -5.91 -3.83
CA GLU A 80 13.74 -6.49 -3.58
C GLU A 80 13.67 -7.63 -2.55
N SER A 81 14.55 -8.61 -2.73
CA SER A 81 14.58 -9.85 -1.96
C SER A 81 14.70 -9.66 -0.46
N GLU A 82 15.43 -8.63 0.02
CA GLU A 82 15.54 -8.34 1.45
C GLU A 82 14.20 -7.98 2.10
N MET A 83 13.30 -7.31 1.37
CA MET A 83 11.94 -7.01 1.82
C MET A 83 11.01 -8.22 1.72
N LEU A 84 11.40 -9.25 0.96
CA LEU A 84 10.68 -10.49 0.81
C LEU A 84 11.16 -11.58 1.80
N GLU A 85 12.33 -11.41 2.41
CA GLU A 85 12.83 -12.32 3.46
C GLU A 85 11.93 -12.35 4.70
N GLU A 86 11.23 -11.26 4.99
CA GLU A 86 10.15 -11.25 5.99
C GLU A 86 9.02 -12.23 5.67
N LEU A 87 8.95 -12.71 4.41
CA LEU A 87 7.97 -13.70 3.94
C LEU A 87 8.47 -15.14 4.06
N ASP A 88 9.70 -15.37 4.51
CA ASP A 88 10.30 -16.72 4.62
C ASP A 88 9.69 -17.57 5.77
N GLY A 89 8.85 -16.97 6.58
CA GLY A 89 7.92 -17.65 7.48
C GLY A 89 6.55 -17.89 6.82
N ALA A 90 5.67 -18.61 7.50
CA ALA A 90 4.27 -18.71 7.11
C ALA A 90 3.69 -17.30 6.86
N ILE A 91 2.95 -17.12 5.76
CA ILE A 91 2.30 -15.84 5.47
C ILE A 91 1.43 -15.48 6.69
N ASN A 92 1.84 -14.45 7.41
CA ASN A 92 1.03 -13.96 8.53
C ASN A 92 -0.12 -13.12 7.98
N PRO A 93 -1.39 -13.51 8.19
CA PRO A 93 -2.56 -12.76 7.73
C PRO A 93 -2.60 -11.30 8.23
N GLU A 94 -1.94 -11.02 9.35
CA GLU A 94 -1.86 -9.67 9.92
C GLU A 94 -0.80 -8.80 9.22
N ASN A 95 0.11 -9.38 8.45
CA ASN A 95 1.12 -8.64 7.70
C ASN A 95 0.58 -8.19 6.34
N HIS A 96 -0.28 -7.17 6.35
CA HIS A 96 -0.91 -6.63 5.15
C HIS A 96 0.11 -6.10 4.13
N GLY A 97 1.25 -5.59 4.58
CA GLY A 97 2.32 -5.12 3.70
C GLY A 97 2.95 -6.25 2.89
N ALA A 98 3.23 -7.38 3.53
CA ALA A 98 3.75 -8.57 2.89
C ALA A 98 2.74 -9.15 1.88
N ILE A 99 1.48 -9.23 2.26
CA ILE A 99 0.40 -9.70 1.37
C ILE A 99 0.26 -8.80 0.14
N ALA A 100 0.30 -7.48 0.31
CA ALA A 100 0.22 -6.54 -0.81
C ALA A 100 1.39 -6.71 -1.80
N ARG A 101 2.61 -6.92 -1.31
CA ARG A 101 3.79 -7.20 -2.16
C ARG A 101 3.64 -8.52 -2.92
N LEU A 102 3.14 -9.58 -2.26
CA LEU A 102 2.86 -10.85 -2.93
C LEU A 102 1.83 -10.72 -4.05
N ILE A 103 0.79 -9.92 -3.83
CA ILE A 103 -0.21 -9.63 -4.87
C ILE A 103 0.45 -8.91 -6.04
N THR A 104 1.30 -7.92 -5.80
CA THR A 104 2.03 -7.19 -6.85
C THR A 104 2.97 -8.13 -7.62
N LEU A 105 3.69 -9.02 -6.94
CA LEU A 105 4.53 -10.04 -7.60
C LEU A 105 3.70 -10.99 -8.48
N ALA A 106 2.53 -11.40 -8.00
CA ALA A 106 1.61 -12.24 -8.76
C ALA A 106 1.10 -11.54 -10.02
N GLU A 107 0.78 -10.26 -9.93
CA GLU A 107 0.30 -9.45 -11.07
C GLU A 107 1.41 -9.21 -12.10
N ASN A 108 2.64 -8.99 -11.68
CA ASN A 108 3.79 -8.77 -12.57
C ASN A 108 4.22 -10.04 -13.34
N GLY A 109 3.79 -11.21 -12.91
CA GLY A 109 3.82 -12.45 -13.72
C GLY A 109 5.16 -13.14 -13.95
N GLU A 110 6.29 -12.66 -13.42
CA GLU A 110 7.64 -13.17 -13.77
C GLU A 110 8.59 -13.35 -12.57
N SER A 111 8.11 -13.65 -11.38
CA SER A 111 9.00 -13.80 -10.23
C SER A 111 9.17 -15.26 -9.80
N SER A 112 10.39 -15.78 -9.96
CA SER A 112 10.79 -17.06 -9.34
C SER A 112 10.54 -17.03 -7.81
N THR A 113 10.74 -15.89 -7.20
CA THR A 113 10.49 -15.65 -5.77
C THR A 113 9.02 -15.86 -5.41
N PHE A 114 8.08 -15.41 -6.25
CA PHE A 114 6.64 -15.65 -6.02
C PHE A 114 6.30 -17.15 -6.07
N GLU A 115 6.82 -17.88 -7.07
CA GLU A 115 6.61 -19.33 -7.20
C GLU A 115 7.20 -20.10 -6.01
N ASP A 116 8.37 -19.71 -5.52
CA ASP A 116 9.00 -20.33 -4.35
C ASP A 116 8.17 -20.09 -3.08
N ILE A 117 7.67 -18.88 -2.85
CA ILE A 117 6.79 -18.55 -1.73
C ILE A 117 5.47 -19.32 -1.85
N LEU A 118 4.88 -19.35 -3.04
CA LEU A 118 3.63 -20.08 -3.29
C LEU A 118 3.79 -21.58 -3.03
N ASN A 119 4.91 -22.17 -3.44
CA ASN A 119 5.22 -23.57 -3.17
C ASN A 119 5.42 -23.83 -1.68
N LYS A 120 6.14 -22.94 -0.96
CA LYS A 120 6.25 -23.01 0.51
C LYS A 120 4.87 -22.98 1.18
N CYS A 121 3.98 -22.09 0.75
CA CYS A 121 2.61 -22.02 1.27
C CYS A 121 1.82 -23.30 1.00
N ARG A 122 1.91 -23.86 -0.21
CA ARG A 122 1.24 -25.10 -0.59
C ARG A 122 1.75 -26.31 0.22
N THR A 123 3.02 -26.35 0.57
CA THR A 123 3.59 -27.43 1.39
C THR A 123 3.19 -27.32 2.86
N GLN A 124 2.89 -26.14 3.34
CA GLN A 124 2.38 -25.91 4.70
C GLN A 124 0.87 -26.19 4.81
N ASP A 125 0.16 -26.15 3.69
CA ASP A 125 -1.26 -26.51 3.64
C ASP A 125 -1.39 -28.02 3.89
N ARG A 126 -1.98 -28.37 5.04
CA ARG A 126 -2.14 -29.77 5.51
C ARG A 126 -3.16 -30.56 4.71
N GLY A 127 -3.34 -30.24 3.43
CA GLY A 127 -4.23 -30.98 2.51
C GLY A 127 -5.72 -30.70 2.72
N HIS A 128 -6.07 -29.66 3.46
CA HIS A 128 -7.45 -29.19 3.55
C HIS A 128 -7.84 -28.50 2.23
N LYS A 129 -8.72 -29.13 1.47
CA LYS A 129 -9.30 -28.47 0.30
C LYS A 129 -10.25 -27.38 0.77
N VAL A 130 -9.83 -26.13 0.59
CA VAL A 130 -10.71 -24.98 0.81
C VAL A 130 -11.75 -24.96 -0.31
N PRO A 131 -13.06 -25.04 -0.01
CA PRO A 131 -14.08 -24.93 -1.05
C PRO A 131 -14.10 -23.54 -1.66
N VAL A 132 -14.14 -23.47 -2.98
CA VAL A 132 -14.22 -22.21 -3.72
C VAL A 132 -15.58 -22.17 -4.43
N VAL A 133 -16.35 -21.12 -4.15
CA VAL A 133 -17.66 -20.89 -4.73
C VAL A 133 -17.61 -19.65 -5.63
N GLY A 134 -17.89 -19.81 -6.92
CA GLY A 134 -17.98 -18.72 -7.89
C GLY A 134 -19.43 -18.23 -8.05
N ILE A 135 -19.64 -16.92 -7.93
CA ILE A 135 -20.94 -16.28 -8.18
C ILE A 135 -20.83 -15.42 -9.43
N THR A 136 -21.59 -15.75 -10.46
CA THR A 136 -21.63 -15.02 -11.73
C THR A 136 -23.06 -14.62 -12.09
N GLY A 137 -23.20 -13.65 -12.97
CA GLY A 137 -24.50 -13.15 -13.45
C GLY A 137 -24.39 -11.79 -14.10
N THR A 138 -25.44 -11.36 -14.77
CA THR A 138 -25.51 -10.06 -15.45
C THR A 138 -25.45 -8.87 -14.49
N GLY A 139 -25.18 -7.67 -15.01
CA GLY A 139 -25.28 -6.43 -14.24
C GLY A 139 -26.66 -6.28 -13.60
N GLY A 140 -26.72 -5.84 -12.36
CA GLY A 140 -27.99 -5.65 -11.62
C GLY A 140 -28.67 -6.91 -11.12
N ALA A 141 -28.13 -8.11 -11.33
CA ALA A 141 -28.73 -9.39 -10.87
C ALA A 141 -28.69 -9.60 -9.34
N GLY A 142 -28.12 -8.66 -8.60
CA GLY A 142 -28.07 -8.75 -7.13
C GLY A 142 -26.93 -9.60 -6.56
N LYS A 143 -25.88 -9.90 -7.35
CA LYS A 143 -24.72 -10.71 -6.91
C LYS A 143 -24.07 -10.20 -5.62
N SER A 144 -23.80 -8.90 -5.55
CA SER A 144 -23.18 -8.29 -4.37
C SER A 144 -24.11 -8.32 -3.14
N SER A 145 -25.41 -8.12 -3.36
CA SER A 145 -26.39 -8.21 -2.28
C SER A 145 -26.54 -9.64 -1.75
N LEU A 146 -26.48 -10.62 -2.66
CA LEU A 146 -26.47 -12.04 -2.27
C LEU A 146 -25.22 -12.39 -1.46
N LEU A 147 -24.04 -11.89 -1.87
CA LEU A 147 -22.79 -12.09 -1.15
C LEU A 147 -22.85 -11.47 0.26
N ASP A 148 -23.32 -10.24 0.37
CA ASP A 148 -23.44 -9.57 1.67
C ASP A 148 -24.38 -10.34 2.62
N GLU A 149 -25.54 -10.80 2.13
CA GLU A 149 -26.48 -11.59 2.92
C GLU A 149 -25.92 -12.97 3.30
N LEU A 150 -25.22 -13.63 2.39
CA LEU A 150 -24.59 -14.92 2.63
C LEU A 150 -23.52 -14.80 3.73
N MET A 151 -22.72 -13.72 3.68
CA MET A 151 -21.73 -13.44 4.71
C MET A 151 -22.34 -13.25 6.08
N LEU A 152 -23.36 -12.42 6.16
CA LEU A 152 -24.05 -12.16 7.43
C LEU A 152 -24.57 -13.46 8.06
N ARG A 153 -25.07 -14.38 7.24
CA ARG A 153 -25.56 -15.70 7.71
C ARG A 153 -24.42 -16.59 8.16
N ILE A 154 -23.35 -16.72 7.35
CA ILE A 154 -22.17 -17.53 7.70
C ILE A 154 -21.56 -17.05 9.02
N MET A 155 -21.29 -15.73 9.14
CA MET A 155 -20.71 -15.16 10.36
C MET A 155 -21.60 -15.30 11.60
N ARG A 156 -22.92 -15.37 11.42
CA ARG A 156 -23.84 -15.60 12.50
C ARG A 156 -23.87 -17.06 12.93
N ASP A 157 -23.85 -17.97 11.95
CA ASP A 157 -24.01 -19.41 12.21
C ASP A 157 -22.70 -20.06 12.65
N ASP A 158 -21.54 -19.55 12.14
CA ASP A 158 -20.19 -19.98 12.52
C ASP A 158 -19.24 -18.76 12.62
N PRO A 159 -19.16 -18.13 13.79
CA PRO A 159 -18.34 -16.92 13.99
C PRO A 159 -16.82 -17.15 13.81
N ASP A 160 -16.35 -18.39 13.95
CA ASP A 160 -14.93 -18.75 13.86
C ASP A 160 -14.51 -19.11 12.43
N LEU A 161 -15.46 -19.26 11.51
CA LEU A 161 -15.18 -19.57 10.11
C LEU A 161 -14.55 -18.37 9.41
N LYS A 162 -13.36 -18.57 8.84
CA LYS A 162 -12.68 -17.55 8.03
C LYS A 162 -13.10 -17.70 6.58
N VAL A 163 -13.67 -16.64 6.02
CA VAL A 163 -14.14 -16.60 4.63
C VAL A 163 -13.44 -15.47 3.89
N ALA A 164 -12.86 -15.77 2.74
CA ALA A 164 -12.24 -14.78 1.85
C ALA A 164 -13.13 -14.50 0.64
N PHE A 165 -13.22 -13.24 0.24
CA PHE A 165 -13.93 -12.79 -0.95
C PHE A 165 -12.96 -12.17 -1.93
N LEU A 166 -12.98 -12.68 -3.16
CA LEU A 166 -12.31 -12.05 -4.29
C LEU A 166 -13.39 -11.40 -5.17
N CYS A 167 -13.50 -10.09 -5.10
CA CYS A 167 -14.49 -9.35 -5.87
C CYS A 167 -13.84 -8.67 -7.07
N THR A 168 -14.52 -8.76 -8.23
CA THR A 168 -14.19 -7.96 -9.41
C THR A 168 -15.11 -6.74 -9.43
N ASP A 169 -14.55 -5.54 -9.46
CA ASP A 169 -15.29 -4.27 -9.43
C ASP A 169 -16.29 -4.15 -8.26
N PRO A 170 -15.79 -4.09 -7.00
CA PRO A 170 -16.63 -4.08 -5.80
C PRO A 170 -17.22 -2.70 -5.48
N THR A 171 -17.64 -1.91 -6.46
CA THR A 171 -18.18 -0.55 -6.28
C THR A 171 -19.35 -0.51 -5.29
N ARG A 172 -19.27 0.35 -4.29
CA ARG A 172 -20.34 0.64 -3.33
C ARG A 172 -20.77 2.10 -3.46
N LYS A 173 -22.10 2.34 -3.44
CA LYS A 173 -22.65 3.71 -3.52
C LYS A 173 -22.12 4.68 -2.45
N ARG A 174 -21.61 4.16 -1.33
CA ARG A 174 -21.22 4.96 -0.16
C ARG A 174 -19.71 5.16 -0.02
N THR A 175 -18.90 4.31 -0.64
CA THR A 175 -17.43 4.32 -0.47
C THR A 175 -16.65 4.35 -1.79
N GLY A 176 -17.30 4.29 -2.93
CA GLY A 176 -16.66 4.22 -4.25
C GLY A 176 -16.25 2.82 -4.64
#